data_8bc19f0e67c516b8f64711f36d8f9178
#
_entry.id   8bc19f0e67c516b8f64711f36d8f9178
#
_cell.length_a   1.000
_cell.length_b   1.000
_cell.length_c   1.000
_cell.angle_alpha   90.00
_cell.angle_beta   90.00
_cell.angle_gamma   90.00
#
_symmetry.space_group_name_H-M   'P 1'
#
loop_
_entity.id
_entity.type
_entity.pdbx_description
1 polymer ?
#
loop_
_entity_poly.entity_id
_entity_poly.type
_entity_poly.pdbx_seq_one_letter_code
_entity_poly.pdbx_strand_id
1 'polypeptide(L)'
;MDFELTEDQNIFSDSVRKFAANTLAADSVARANSDSYPWDVAQKFGEMGLLGITIPEEKGGVGGTLTDAILAIQAVAEFCPRSADVIQAGNFGAIRTFAEYASPAQLKEYLPDLLAGKGVMSVGMSEPDAGSSVTDLKTSATPDGRAHV
;
A
#
# COMPACT_ATOMS: atom_id res chain seq x y z
N MET A 1 22.79 -11.33 -15.30
CA MET A 1 21.61 -10.93 -14.50
C MET A 1 20.45 -11.12 -15.45
N ASP A 2 19.49 -11.92 -15.07
CA ASP A 2 18.29 -12.20 -15.88
C ASP A 2 17.19 -11.25 -15.40
N PHE A 3 16.52 -10.54 -16.31
CA PHE A 3 15.43 -9.61 -16.03
C PHE A 3 14.10 -10.13 -16.60
N GLU A 4 14.06 -11.37 -17.08
CA GLU A 4 12.83 -11.97 -17.57
C GLU A 4 11.89 -12.25 -16.39
N LEU A 5 10.61 -11.98 -16.60
CA LEU A 5 9.57 -12.32 -15.63
C LEU A 5 9.29 -13.82 -15.67
N THR A 6 8.98 -14.40 -14.52
CA THR A 6 8.47 -15.76 -14.46
C THR A 6 7.09 -15.86 -15.12
N GLU A 7 6.68 -17.09 -15.45
CA GLU A 7 5.35 -17.35 -16.00
C GLU A 7 4.25 -16.86 -15.04
N ASP A 8 4.39 -17.12 -13.73
CA ASP A 8 3.46 -16.67 -12.70
C ASP A 8 3.39 -15.15 -12.63
N GLN A 9 4.51 -14.44 -12.71
CA GLN A 9 4.57 -12.99 -12.73
C GLN A 9 3.88 -12.39 -13.96
N ASN A 10 4.04 -13.01 -15.12
CA ASN A 10 3.34 -12.60 -16.34
C ASN A 10 1.82 -12.79 -16.20
N ILE A 11 1.37 -13.96 -15.71
CA ILE A 11 -0.05 -14.26 -15.48
C ILE A 11 -0.65 -13.27 -14.47
N PHE A 12 0.06 -13.01 -13.37
CA PHE A 12 -0.35 -12.06 -12.35
C PHE A 12 -0.50 -10.65 -12.92
N SER A 13 0.54 -10.14 -13.57
CA SER A 13 0.56 -8.81 -14.17
C SER A 13 -0.57 -8.63 -15.20
N ASP A 14 -0.79 -9.64 -16.06
CA ASP A 14 -1.87 -9.62 -17.06
C ASP A 14 -3.26 -9.62 -16.43
N SER A 15 -3.43 -10.35 -15.33
CA SER A 15 -4.69 -10.38 -14.59
C SER A 15 -5.02 -9.01 -13.97
N VAL A 16 -4.02 -8.38 -13.34
CA VAL A 16 -4.15 -7.03 -12.76
C VAL A 16 -4.40 -6.00 -13.87
N ARG A 17 -3.70 -6.10 -15.00
CA ARG A 17 -3.88 -5.22 -16.16
C ARG A 17 -5.30 -5.30 -16.72
N LYS A 18 -5.84 -6.53 -16.90
CA LYS A 18 -7.21 -6.74 -17.37
C LYS A 18 -8.24 -6.13 -16.41
N PHE A 19 -8.05 -6.33 -15.11
CA PHE A 19 -8.89 -5.69 -14.10
C PHE A 19 -8.86 -4.17 -14.22
N ALA A 20 -7.67 -3.56 -14.28
CA ALA A 20 -7.50 -2.11 -14.37
C ALA A 20 -8.14 -1.53 -15.63
N ALA A 21 -7.92 -2.16 -16.80
CA ALA A 21 -8.53 -1.75 -18.07
C ALA A 21 -10.06 -1.74 -18.01
N ASN A 22 -10.65 -2.79 -17.44
CA ASN A 22 -12.10 -2.97 -17.41
C ASN A 22 -12.80 -2.15 -16.31
N THR A 23 -12.10 -1.84 -15.22
CA THR A 23 -12.74 -1.29 -14.01
C THR A 23 -12.33 0.16 -13.74
N LEU A 24 -11.12 0.58 -14.12
CA LEU A 24 -10.54 1.86 -13.69
C LEU A 24 -10.34 2.85 -14.82
N ALA A 25 -10.14 2.39 -16.07
CA ALA A 25 -9.76 3.23 -17.19
C ALA A 25 -10.79 4.34 -17.48
N ALA A 26 -12.07 4.01 -17.46
CA ALA A 26 -13.15 4.95 -17.79
C ALA A 26 -13.21 6.16 -16.85
N ASP A 27 -12.91 5.96 -15.57
CA ASP A 27 -13.01 7.00 -14.53
C ASP A 27 -11.65 7.64 -14.18
N SER A 28 -10.59 7.31 -14.89
CA SER A 28 -9.21 7.71 -14.54
C SER A 28 -9.07 9.24 -14.40
N VAL A 29 -9.60 10.01 -15.35
CA VAL A 29 -9.54 11.47 -15.31
C VAL A 29 -10.37 12.05 -14.16
N ALA A 30 -11.56 11.50 -13.92
CA ALA A 30 -12.40 11.94 -12.80
C ALA A 30 -11.71 11.65 -11.45
N ARG A 31 -11.09 10.49 -11.30
CA ARG A 31 -10.32 10.12 -10.10
C ARG A 31 -9.10 11.01 -9.89
N ALA A 32 -8.39 11.36 -10.97
CA ALA A 32 -7.22 12.24 -10.88
C ALA A 32 -7.58 13.66 -10.38
N ASN A 33 -8.80 14.12 -10.62
CA ASN A 33 -9.30 15.42 -10.19
C ASN A 33 -10.18 15.38 -8.94
N SER A 34 -10.26 14.23 -8.26
CA SER A 34 -11.02 14.07 -7.03
C SER A 34 -10.17 14.37 -5.80
N ASP A 35 -10.71 15.15 -4.86
CA ASP A 35 -10.10 15.43 -3.56
C ASP A 35 -10.33 14.28 -2.55
N SER A 36 -11.22 13.34 -2.86
CA SER A 36 -11.53 12.23 -1.98
C SER A 36 -10.60 11.04 -2.19
N TYR A 37 -10.36 10.28 -1.11
CA TYR A 37 -9.65 9.01 -1.19
C TYR A 37 -10.52 7.97 -1.94
N PRO A 38 -9.96 7.17 -2.84
CA PRO A 38 -10.72 6.23 -3.68
C PRO A 38 -11.07 4.93 -2.91
N TRP A 39 -11.99 5.02 -1.96
CA TRP A 39 -12.39 3.90 -1.09
C TRP A 39 -12.94 2.70 -1.85
N ASP A 40 -13.68 2.94 -2.93
CA ASP A 40 -14.22 1.90 -3.80
C ASP A 40 -13.12 1.07 -4.47
N VAL A 41 -12.02 1.71 -4.84
CA VAL A 41 -10.85 1.05 -5.42
C VAL A 41 -10.05 0.32 -4.34
N ALA A 42 -9.84 0.97 -3.17
CA ALA A 42 -9.11 0.38 -2.07
C ALA A 42 -9.73 -0.94 -1.62
N GLN A 43 -11.06 -1.01 -1.50
CA GLN A 43 -11.76 -2.23 -1.13
C GLN A 43 -11.61 -3.33 -2.19
N LYS A 44 -11.74 -3.00 -3.47
CA LYS A 44 -11.49 -3.97 -4.56
C LYS A 44 -10.06 -4.50 -4.54
N PHE A 45 -9.08 -3.63 -4.29
CA PHE A 45 -7.68 -4.05 -4.16
C PHE A 45 -7.46 -4.91 -2.91
N GLY A 46 -8.16 -4.63 -1.82
CA GLY A 46 -8.17 -5.48 -0.63
C GLY A 46 -8.68 -6.90 -0.93
N GLU A 47 -9.82 -7.00 -1.63
CA GLU A 47 -10.40 -8.28 -2.07
C GLU A 47 -9.46 -9.07 -2.98
N MET A 48 -8.64 -8.40 -3.77
CA MET A 48 -7.63 -8.99 -4.65
C MET A 48 -6.29 -9.28 -3.94
N GLY A 49 -6.13 -8.91 -2.67
CA GLY A 49 -4.86 -9.04 -1.94
C GLY A 49 -3.78 -8.04 -2.33
N LEU A 50 -4.08 -7.04 -3.17
CA LEU A 50 -3.09 -6.12 -3.71
C LEU A 50 -2.55 -5.12 -2.68
N LEU A 51 -3.21 -4.94 -1.52
CA LEU A 51 -2.74 -4.05 -0.46
C LEU A 51 -1.71 -4.69 0.47
N GLY A 52 -1.52 -6.00 0.40
CA GLY A 52 -0.62 -6.74 1.26
C GLY A 52 0.32 -7.69 0.52
N ILE A 53 0.67 -7.42 -0.72
CA ILE A 53 1.53 -8.30 -1.53
C ILE A 53 2.85 -8.58 -0.79
N THR A 54 3.50 -7.55 -0.25
CA THR A 54 4.82 -7.64 0.40
C THR A 54 4.74 -7.96 1.89
N ILE A 55 3.56 -8.15 2.44
CA ILE A 55 3.35 -8.51 3.85
C ILE A 55 3.31 -10.03 3.97
N PRO A 56 4.03 -10.62 4.96
CA PRO A 56 4.06 -12.07 5.15
C PRO A 56 2.66 -12.67 5.40
N GLU A 57 2.47 -13.91 4.97
CA GLU A 57 1.19 -14.65 5.12
C GLU A 57 0.79 -14.80 6.60
N GLU A 58 1.74 -15.05 7.50
CA GLU A 58 1.49 -15.18 8.93
C GLU A 58 0.95 -13.89 9.57
N LYS A 59 1.08 -12.75 8.88
CA LYS A 59 0.49 -11.46 9.27
C LYS A 59 -0.78 -11.12 8.49
N GLY A 60 -1.23 -12.02 7.63
CA GLY A 60 -2.44 -11.83 6.81
C GLY A 60 -2.20 -11.19 5.46
N GLY A 61 -0.94 -11.05 5.03
CA GLY A 61 -0.56 -10.61 3.69
C GLY A 61 -0.49 -11.76 2.68
N VAL A 62 0.10 -11.49 1.53
CA VAL A 62 0.23 -12.46 0.42
C VAL A 62 1.60 -13.15 0.41
N GLY A 63 2.61 -12.58 1.07
CA GLY A 63 3.97 -13.13 1.10
C GLY A 63 4.74 -13.04 -0.22
N GLY A 64 4.28 -12.18 -1.13
CA GLY A 64 4.93 -11.95 -2.41
C GLY A 64 6.16 -11.02 -2.31
N THR A 65 6.79 -10.79 -3.45
CA THR A 65 8.02 -10.02 -3.56
C THR A 65 7.76 -8.54 -3.84
N LEU A 66 8.81 -7.72 -3.70
CA LEU A 66 8.78 -6.32 -4.15
C LEU A 66 8.53 -6.23 -5.67
N THR A 67 9.05 -7.16 -6.44
CA THR A 67 8.82 -7.22 -7.89
C THR A 67 7.33 -7.39 -8.18
N ASP A 68 6.65 -8.30 -7.49
CA ASP A 68 5.21 -8.52 -7.70
C ASP A 68 4.39 -7.27 -7.37
N ALA A 69 4.75 -6.54 -6.30
CA ALA A 69 4.10 -5.27 -5.97
C ALA A 69 4.34 -4.20 -7.04
N ILE A 70 5.55 -4.11 -7.59
CA ILE A 70 5.87 -3.18 -8.69
C ILE A 70 5.08 -3.54 -9.95
N LEU A 71 4.98 -4.82 -10.30
CA LEU A 71 4.18 -5.27 -11.44
C LEU A 71 2.71 -4.90 -11.30
N ALA A 72 2.13 -5.06 -10.11
CA ALA A 72 0.76 -4.64 -9.84
C ALA A 72 0.57 -3.12 -9.98
N ILE A 73 1.48 -2.33 -9.39
CA ILE A 73 1.46 -0.86 -9.50
C ILE A 73 1.56 -0.44 -10.97
N GLN A 74 2.51 -0.99 -11.72
CA GLN A 74 2.71 -0.69 -13.13
C GLN A 74 1.48 -1.02 -13.97
N ALA A 75 0.91 -2.22 -13.78
CA ALA A 75 -0.28 -2.66 -14.51
C ALA A 75 -1.51 -1.78 -14.25
N VAL A 76 -1.68 -1.27 -13.02
CA VAL A 76 -2.77 -0.34 -12.67
C VAL A 76 -2.46 1.06 -13.17
N ALA A 77 -1.22 1.54 -13.04
CA ALA A 77 -0.82 2.89 -13.43
C ALA A 77 -0.97 3.15 -14.93
N GLU A 78 -0.87 2.12 -15.76
CA GLU A 78 -1.12 2.19 -17.21
C GLU A 78 -2.51 2.77 -17.52
N PHE A 79 -3.50 2.51 -16.68
CA PHE A 79 -4.91 2.93 -16.88
C PHE A 79 -5.34 4.01 -15.89
N CYS A 80 -4.90 3.98 -14.65
CA CYS A 80 -5.30 4.90 -13.60
C CYS A 80 -4.17 5.11 -12.58
N PRO A 81 -3.24 6.06 -12.80
CA PRO A 81 -2.13 6.33 -11.88
C PRO A 81 -2.59 6.63 -10.45
N ARG A 82 -3.68 7.41 -10.29
CA ARG A 82 -4.25 7.73 -8.96
C ARG A 82 -4.65 6.49 -8.17
N SER A 83 -5.14 5.44 -8.85
CA SER A 83 -5.48 4.17 -8.21
C SER A 83 -4.24 3.34 -7.89
N ALA A 84 -3.17 3.43 -8.66
CA ALA A 84 -1.91 2.74 -8.39
C ALA A 84 -1.26 3.20 -7.08
N ASP A 85 -1.44 4.46 -6.68
CA ASP A 85 -0.97 5.00 -5.40
C ASP A 85 -1.54 4.23 -4.20
N VAL A 86 -2.74 3.69 -4.31
CA VAL A 86 -3.38 2.89 -3.26
C VAL A 86 -2.61 1.58 -3.02
N ILE A 87 -2.16 0.92 -4.10
CA ILE A 87 -1.32 -0.30 -4.01
C ILE A 87 0.06 0.07 -3.43
N GLN A 88 0.63 1.20 -3.89
CA GLN A 88 1.91 1.68 -3.39
C GLN A 88 1.85 1.91 -1.87
N ALA A 89 0.82 2.57 -1.36
CA ALA A 89 0.65 2.86 0.06
C ALA A 89 0.60 1.58 0.92
N GLY A 90 0.01 0.50 0.42
CA GLY A 90 -0.03 -0.80 1.08
C GLY A 90 1.33 -1.50 1.16
N ASN A 91 2.09 -1.47 0.07
CA ASN A 91 3.25 -2.33 -0.12
C ASN A 91 4.61 -1.65 0.13
N PHE A 92 4.68 -0.32 0.05
CA PHE A 92 5.92 0.46 0.21
C PHE A 92 5.79 1.56 1.25
N GLY A 93 4.59 1.85 1.72
CA GLY A 93 4.27 2.95 2.63
C GLY A 93 4.02 2.50 4.07
N ALA A 94 3.12 3.23 4.71
CA ALA A 94 2.82 3.13 6.13
C ALA A 94 2.33 1.74 6.56
N ILE A 95 1.51 1.08 5.74
CA ILE A 95 0.91 -0.22 6.10
C ILE A 95 1.99 -1.30 6.23
N ARG A 96 2.93 -1.36 5.29
CA ARG A 96 4.05 -2.29 5.37
C ARG A 96 4.94 -2.02 6.59
N THR A 97 5.29 -0.76 6.83
CA THR A 97 6.09 -0.36 8.00
C THR A 97 5.36 -0.72 9.30
N PHE A 98 4.06 -0.45 9.37
CA PHE A 98 3.25 -0.87 10.51
C PHE A 98 3.25 -2.38 10.68
N ALA A 99 3.07 -3.15 9.63
CA ALA A 99 3.10 -4.62 9.68
C ALA A 99 4.46 -5.17 10.16
N GLU A 100 5.55 -4.45 9.92
CA GLU A 100 6.89 -4.85 10.34
C GLU A 100 7.15 -4.58 11.84
N TYR A 101 6.76 -3.41 12.35
CA TYR A 101 7.19 -2.90 13.66
C TYR A 101 6.09 -2.89 14.74
N ALA A 102 4.82 -3.03 14.37
CA ALA A 102 3.73 -3.01 15.34
C ALA A 102 3.71 -4.24 16.25
N SER A 103 3.21 -4.05 17.46
CA SER A 103 2.99 -5.15 18.40
C SER A 103 1.91 -6.13 17.89
N PRO A 104 1.90 -7.39 18.36
CA PRO A 104 0.87 -8.36 17.98
C PRO A 104 -0.56 -7.88 18.27
N ALA A 105 -0.77 -7.11 19.33
CA ALA A 105 -2.07 -6.54 19.67
C ALA A 105 -2.51 -5.50 18.61
N GLN A 106 -1.61 -4.59 18.23
CA GLN A 106 -1.87 -3.59 17.20
C GLN A 106 -2.10 -4.24 15.83
N LEU A 107 -1.29 -5.25 15.46
CA LEU A 107 -1.50 -5.98 14.21
C LEU A 107 -2.89 -6.61 14.16
N LYS A 108 -3.31 -7.25 15.22
CA LYS A 108 -4.64 -7.89 15.31
C LYS A 108 -5.78 -6.86 15.21
N GLU A 109 -5.59 -5.68 15.78
CA GLU A 109 -6.61 -4.63 15.82
C GLU A 109 -6.76 -3.89 14.49
N TYR A 110 -5.66 -3.51 13.85
CA TYR A 110 -5.69 -2.55 12.73
C TYR A 110 -5.40 -3.18 11.36
N LEU A 111 -4.49 -4.16 11.29
CA LEU A 111 -4.01 -4.66 10.01
C LEU A 111 -5.10 -5.28 9.12
N PRO A 112 -6.08 -6.04 9.64
CA PRO A 112 -7.13 -6.62 8.80
C PRO A 112 -7.93 -5.58 8.02
N ASP A 113 -8.31 -4.47 8.65
CA ASP A 113 -9.08 -3.40 8.00
C ASP A 113 -8.21 -2.61 7.00
N LEU A 114 -6.93 -2.44 7.28
CA LEU A 114 -5.99 -1.82 6.34
C LEU A 114 -5.82 -2.67 5.08
N LEU A 115 -5.64 -3.99 5.23
CA LEU A 115 -5.51 -4.91 4.09
C LEU A 115 -6.81 -5.11 3.32
N ALA A 116 -7.95 -4.95 3.98
CA ALA A 116 -9.27 -4.98 3.34
C ALA A 116 -9.66 -3.67 2.63
N GLY A 117 -8.79 -2.64 2.66
CA GLY A 117 -9.08 -1.33 2.06
C GLY A 117 -10.16 -0.54 2.78
N LYS A 118 -10.43 -0.85 4.06
CA LYS A 118 -11.40 -0.14 4.92
C LYS A 118 -10.77 0.94 5.77
N GLY A 119 -9.46 0.97 5.84
CA GLY A 119 -8.67 1.96 6.53
C GLY A 119 -7.52 2.47 5.69
N VAL A 120 -6.98 3.62 6.04
CA VAL A 120 -5.76 4.19 5.46
C VAL A 120 -4.79 4.56 6.58
N MET A 121 -3.52 4.39 6.33
CA MET A 121 -2.46 4.76 7.25
C MET A 121 -1.48 5.69 6.53
N SER A 122 -1.03 6.73 7.22
CA SER A 122 -0.09 7.71 6.70
C SER A 122 1.20 7.72 7.50
N VAL A 123 2.29 8.14 6.85
CA VAL A 123 3.57 8.42 7.51
C VAL A 123 3.80 9.92 7.49
N GLY A 124 3.98 10.52 8.68
CA GLY A 124 4.44 11.89 8.84
C GLY A 124 5.90 11.85 9.29
N MET A 125 6.84 12.02 8.37
CA MET A 125 8.26 11.84 8.65
C MET A 125 9.04 13.15 8.63
N SER A 126 8.73 14.06 7.70
CA SER A 126 9.45 15.33 7.59
C SER A 126 9.10 16.28 8.72
N GLU A 127 10.11 16.93 9.27
CA GLU A 127 10.01 18.01 10.27
C GLU A 127 10.49 19.33 9.67
N PRO A 128 10.18 20.49 10.29
CA PRO A 128 10.64 21.79 9.77
C PRO A 128 12.15 21.87 9.52
N ASP A 129 12.94 21.22 10.37
CA ASP A 129 14.41 21.24 10.31
C ASP A 129 15.01 19.95 9.73
N ALA A 130 14.22 18.92 9.43
CA ALA A 130 14.67 17.61 9.00
C ALA A 130 13.85 17.07 7.81
N GLY A 131 14.40 17.19 6.62
CA GLY A 131 13.87 16.63 5.38
C GLY A 131 14.68 15.41 4.91
N SER A 132 15.63 15.63 3.99
CA SER A 132 16.50 14.58 3.47
C SER A 132 17.42 13.98 4.54
N SER A 133 17.75 14.75 5.58
CA SER A 133 18.52 14.29 6.74
C SER A 133 17.61 13.64 7.78
N VAL A 134 17.14 12.44 7.49
CA VAL A 134 16.22 11.68 8.36
C VAL A 134 16.83 11.32 9.73
N THR A 135 18.16 11.45 9.89
CA THR A 135 18.83 11.24 11.17
C THR A 135 18.72 12.43 12.12
N ASP A 136 18.25 13.58 11.62
CA ASP A 136 18.14 14.82 12.41
C ASP A 136 16.74 15.04 12.99
N LEU A 137 15.85 14.03 12.87
CA LEU A 137 14.50 14.04 13.45
C LEU A 137 14.59 14.21 14.98
N LYS A 138 13.77 15.11 15.52
CA LYS A 138 13.71 15.46 16.93
C LYS A 138 12.41 15.04 17.61
N THR A 139 11.39 14.65 16.84
CA THR A 139 10.11 14.18 17.39
C THR A 139 10.34 13.01 18.33
N SER A 140 9.77 13.12 19.50
CA SER A 140 9.84 12.08 20.53
C SER A 140 8.46 11.78 21.08
N ALA A 141 8.26 10.57 21.56
CA ALA A 141 7.02 10.16 22.21
C ALA A 141 7.32 9.84 23.68
N THR A 142 6.64 10.50 24.59
CA THR A 142 6.77 10.27 26.04
C THR A 142 5.51 9.61 26.56
N PRO A 143 5.60 8.53 27.35
CA PRO A 143 4.41 7.92 27.97
C PRO A 143 3.72 8.91 28.93
N ASP A 144 2.41 9.09 28.76
CA ASP A 144 1.55 9.84 29.67
C ASP A 144 0.33 8.98 30.04
N GLY A 145 0.46 8.21 31.09
CA GLY A 145 -0.55 7.25 31.51
C GLY A 145 -0.80 6.17 30.44
N ARG A 146 -1.95 6.27 29.73
CA ARG A 146 -2.31 5.32 28.66
C ARG A 146 -2.05 5.86 27.25
N ALA A 147 -1.60 7.12 27.14
CA ALA A 147 -1.33 7.81 25.89
C ALA A 147 0.18 8.07 25.70
N HIS A 148 0.55 8.51 24.52
CA HIS A 148 1.86 9.07 24.22
C HIS A 148 1.66 10.49 23.66
N VAL A 149 2.44 11.43 24.11
CA VAL A 149 2.46 12.83 23.68
C VAL A 149 3.83 13.25 23.22
#